data_f60d729b3bc736d4e01b167a5b0cf421
#
_entry.id   f60d729b3bc736d4e01b167a5b0cf421
#
_cell.length_a   1.000
_cell.length_b   1.000
_cell.length_c   1.000
_cell.angle_alpha   90.00
_cell.angle_beta   90.00
_cell.angle_gamma   90.00
#
_symmetry.space_group_name_H-M   'P 1'
#
loop_
_entity.id
_entity.type
_entity.pdbx_description
1 polymer ?
#
loop_
_entity_poly.entity_id
_entity_poly.type
_entity_poly.pdbx_seq_one_letter_code
_entity_poly.pdbx_strand_id
1 'polypeptide(L)'
;MNTDPRVPLIESAIRAFNEEDGTALLGFLHPEVRSRVAAGLGNPGTHEGIEGFAAMMADWSEAWSSNKIRLNDIEFVEETFALVHVFQDLVGAGSGVPVGMENTFLIKFEGDQAIRFEIHTDRESAVAAL
;
A
#
# COMPACT_ATOMS: atom_id res chain seq x y z
N MET A 1 -10.24 -4.37 -20.54
CA MET A 1 -8.81 -4.10 -20.35
C MET A 1 -8.64 -2.66 -19.85
N ASN A 2 -7.90 -2.49 -18.80
CA ASN A 2 -7.70 -1.15 -18.24
C ASN A 2 -6.45 -0.52 -18.87
N THR A 3 -6.64 0.62 -19.55
CA THR A 3 -5.57 1.34 -20.25
C THR A 3 -5.10 2.58 -19.51
N ASP A 4 -5.56 2.78 -18.27
CA ASP A 4 -5.15 3.94 -17.46
C ASP A 4 -3.64 3.90 -17.24
N PRO A 5 -2.91 5.00 -17.49
CA PRO A 5 -1.46 5.04 -17.34
C PRO A 5 -0.97 4.82 -15.90
N ARG A 6 -1.85 4.92 -14.92
CA ARG A 6 -1.51 4.64 -13.52
C ARG A 6 -1.42 3.15 -13.22
N VAL A 7 -2.01 2.29 -14.04
CA VAL A 7 -1.95 0.83 -13.83
C VAL A 7 -0.50 0.34 -13.81
N PRO A 8 0.33 0.62 -14.83
CA PRO A 8 1.72 0.17 -14.78
C PRO A 8 2.53 0.80 -13.64
N LEU A 9 2.18 2.01 -13.19
CA LEU A 9 2.83 2.64 -12.04
C LEU A 9 2.54 1.84 -10.77
N ILE A 10 1.29 1.45 -10.55
CA ILE A 10 0.88 0.64 -9.41
C ILE A 10 1.54 -0.75 -9.47
N GLU A 11 1.51 -1.39 -10.63
CA GLU A 11 2.13 -2.71 -10.82
C GLU A 11 3.64 -2.66 -10.53
N SER A 12 4.31 -1.61 -11.00
CA SER A 12 5.75 -1.43 -10.75
C SER A 12 6.05 -1.19 -9.28
N ALA A 13 5.19 -0.43 -8.58
CA ALA A 13 5.36 -0.17 -7.16
C ALA A 13 5.21 -1.46 -6.34
N ILE A 14 4.23 -2.31 -6.68
CA ILE A 14 4.04 -3.60 -6.02
C ILE A 14 5.24 -4.51 -6.27
N ARG A 15 5.74 -4.53 -7.50
CA ARG A 15 6.92 -5.33 -7.85
C ARG A 15 8.14 -4.86 -7.06
N ALA A 16 8.34 -3.54 -6.99
CA ALA A 16 9.45 -2.96 -6.22
C ALA A 16 9.37 -3.35 -4.75
N PHE A 17 8.18 -3.29 -4.17
CA PHE A 17 7.97 -3.73 -2.80
C PHE A 17 8.34 -5.20 -2.61
N ASN A 18 7.85 -6.07 -3.49
CA ASN A 18 8.09 -7.51 -3.40
C ASN A 18 9.57 -7.88 -3.61
N GLU A 19 10.29 -7.10 -4.40
CA GLU A 19 11.71 -7.30 -4.68
C GLU A 19 12.62 -6.55 -3.69
N GLU A 20 12.02 -5.87 -2.72
CA GLU A 20 12.74 -5.05 -1.75
C GLU A 20 13.58 -3.95 -2.39
N ASP A 21 13.12 -3.42 -3.52
CA ASP A 21 13.75 -2.32 -4.23
C ASP A 21 13.24 -0.99 -3.68
N GLY A 22 13.84 -0.53 -2.59
CA GLY A 22 13.43 0.70 -1.91
C GLY A 22 13.55 1.93 -2.79
N THR A 23 14.57 2.00 -3.64
CA THR A 23 14.78 3.15 -4.52
C THR A 23 13.64 3.29 -5.53
N ALA A 24 13.24 2.18 -6.17
CA ALA A 24 12.13 2.19 -7.12
C ALA A 24 10.81 2.52 -6.41
N LEU A 25 10.59 1.98 -5.22
CA LEU A 25 9.38 2.26 -4.45
C LEU A 25 9.29 3.73 -4.06
N LEU A 26 10.40 4.32 -3.60
CA LEU A 26 10.45 5.74 -3.23
C LEU A 26 10.16 6.65 -4.43
N GLY A 27 10.53 6.24 -5.64
CA GLY A 27 10.21 6.99 -6.86
C GLY A 27 8.71 7.08 -7.14
N PHE A 28 7.93 6.14 -6.65
CA PHE A 28 6.46 6.14 -6.76
C PHE A 28 5.80 7.12 -5.78
N LEU A 29 6.49 7.47 -4.70
CA LEU A 29 5.92 8.28 -3.63
C LEU A 29 6.25 9.75 -3.80
N HIS A 30 5.24 10.61 -3.62
CA HIS A 30 5.45 12.04 -3.56
C HIS A 30 6.22 12.40 -2.29
N PRO A 31 7.13 13.39 -2.32
CA PRO A 31 7.88 13.80 -1.12
C PRO A 31 6.99 14.17 0.08
N GLU A 32 5.76 14.65 -0.19
CA GLU A 32 4.80 15.03 0.85
C GLU A 32 3.71 13.97 1.07
N VAL A 33 3.99 12.72 0.70
CA VAL A 33 3.02 11.64 0.84
C VAL A 33 2.52 11.51 2.28
N ARG A 34 1.23 11.29 2.43
CA ARG A 34 0.61 10.98 3.73
C ARG A 34 0.21 9.51 3.71
N SER A 35 0.64 8.77 4.71
CA SER A 35 0.40 7.34 4.81
C SER A 35 -0.40 7.05 6.07
N ARG A 36 -1.33 6.10 5.97
CA ARG A 36 -2.19 5.74 7.09
C ARG A 36 -2.50 4.26 7.06
N VAL A 37 -2.54 3.66 8.25
CA VAL A 37 -3.02 2.29 8.43
C VAL A 37 -4.36 2.37 9.16
N ALA A 38 -5.39 1.79 8.59
CA ALA A 38 -6.72 1.80 9.18
C ALA A 38 -6.77 0.99 10.48
N ALA A 39 -7.73 1.32 11.33
CA ALA A 39 -7.93 0.61 12.59
C ALA A 39 -8.14 -0.88 12.34
N GLY A 40 -7.59 -1.71 13.21
CA GLY A 40 -7.66 -3.16 13.10
C GLY A 40 -6.48 -3.80 12.37
N LEU A 41 -5.57 -3.00 11.82
CA LEU A 41 -4.40 -3.48 11.09
C LEU A 41 -3.10 -3.15 11.83
N GLY A 42 -3.01 -3.57 13.10
CA GLY A 42 -1.80 -3.38 13.88
C GLY A 42 -1.67 -1.98 14.45
N ASN A 43 -0.71 -1.20 14.01
CA ASN A 43 -0.40 0.12 14.57
C ASN A 43 -1.05 1.23 13.73
N PRO A 44 -2.33 1.58 13.98
CA PRO A 44 -3.01 2.58 13.18
C PRO A 44 -2.47 3.98 13.45
N GLY A 45 -2.55 4.84 12.44
CA GLY A 45 -2.12 6.22 12.58
C GLY A 45 -1.74 6.82 11.24
N THR A 46 -1.51 8.13 11.24
CA THR A 46 -1.10 8.87 10.06
C THR A 46 0.39 9.21 10.15
N HIS A 47 1.09 9.01 9.05
CA HIS A 47 2.52 9.28 8.93
C HIS A 47 2.73 10.30 7.79
N GLU A 48 3.65 11.22 8.00
CA GLU A 48 3.89 12.31 7.06
C GLU A 48 5.22 12.12 6.32
N GLY A 49 5.19 12.33 4.99
CA GLY A 49 6.36 12.33 4.13
C GLY A 49 6.98 10.96 3.94
N ILE A 50 8.12 10.95 3.28
CA ILE A 50 8.88 9.72 2.99
C ILE A 50 9.36 9.06 4.28
N GLU A 51 9.80 9.85 5.25
CA GLU A 51 10.24 9.32 6.55
C GLU A 51 9.09 8.64 7.29
N GLY A 52 7.90 9.24 7.23
CA GLY A 52 6.70 8.65 7.83
C GLY A 52 6.31 7.33 7.16
N PHE A 53 6.39 7.27 5.83
CA PHE A 53 6.16 6.05 5.09
C PHE A 53 7.15 4.96 5.49
N ALA A 54 8.43 5.31 5.58
CA ALA A 54 9.48 4.38 5.98
C ALA A 54 9.24 3.84 7.40
N ALA A 55 8.82 4.70 8.33
CA ALA A 55 8.48 4.28 9.70
C ALA A 55 7.31 3.30 9.72
N MET A 56 6.28 3.55 8.90
CA MET A 56 5.14 2.65 8.76
C MET A 56 5.58 1.27 8.24
N MET A 57 6.46 1.26 7.24
CA MET A 57 6.99 0.01 6.68
C MET A 57 7.85 -0.74 7.71
N ALA A 58 8.62 -0.02 8.52
CA ALA A 58 9.42 -0.62 9.57
C ALA A 58 8.56 -1.33 10.62
N ASP A 59 7.44 -0.73 11.00
CA ASP A 59 6.49 -1.35 11.94
C ASP A 59 5.96 -2.68 11.39
N TRP A 60 5.62 -2.73 10.11
CA TRP A 60 5.18 -3.97 9.46
C TRP A 60 6.29 -5.01 9.41
N SER A 61 7.53 -4.57 9.18
CA SER A 61 8.69 -5.48 9.14
C SER A 61 8.98 -6.11 10.50
N GLU A 62 8.62 -5.45 11.59
CA GLU A 62 8.78 -6.02 12.94
C GLU A 62 7.76 -7.13 13.20
N ALA A 63 6.56 -6.99 12.67
CA ALA A 63 5.47 -7.96 12.85
C ALA A 63 5.59 -9.15 11.91
N TRP A 64 6.13 -8.94 10.71
CA TRP A 64 6.12 -9.94 9.64
C TRP A 64 7.52 -10.15 9.08
N SER A 65 8.03 -11.38 9.13
CA SER A 65 9.33 -11.74 8.56
C SER A 65 9.26 -11.82 7.02
N SER A 66 8.07 -12.00 6.47
CA SER A 66 7.82 -11.96 5.02
C SER A 66 6.49 -11.28 4.76
N ASN A 67 6.45 -10.47 3.73
CA ASN A 67 5.25 -9.77 3.30
C ASN A 67 5.33 -9.60 1.78
N LYS A 68 4.56 -10.42 1.06
CA LYS A 68 4.49 -10.34 -0.40
C LYS A 68 3.07 -9.95 -0.81
N ILE A 69 2.96 -9.07 -1.80
CA ILE A 69 1.70 -8.53 -2.25
C ILE A 69 1.36 -9.10 -3.63
N ARG A 70 0.14 -9.62 -3.77
CA ARG A 70 -0.41 -10.03 -5.06
C ARG A 70 -1.53 -9.06 -5.43
N LEU A 71 -1.46 -8.51 -6.62
CA LEU A 71 -2.49 -7.61 -7.14
C LEU A 71 -3.68 -8.42 -7.64
N ASN A 72 -4.87 -8.14 -7.09
CA ASN A 72 -6.11 -8.77 -7.55
C ASN A 72 -6.85 -7.89 -8.54
N ASP A 73 -6.99 -6.59 -8.25
CA ASP A 73 -7.75 -5.68 -9.10
C ASP A 73 -7.40 -4.24 -8.76
N ILE A 74 -7.61 -3.34 -9.73
CA ILE A 74 -7.48 -1.90 -9.55
C ILE A 74 -8.78 -1.25 -10.00
N GLU A 75 -9.31 -0.40 -9.14
CA GLU A 75 -10.54 0.34 -9.39
C GLU A 75 -10.24 1.82 -9.25
N PHE A 76 -10.48 2.61 -10.31
CA PHE A 76 -10.29 4.07 -10.25
C PHE A 76 -11.60 4.73 -9.85
N VAL A 77 -11.51 5.60 -8.85
CA VAL A 77 -12.66 6.32 -8.29
C VAL A 77 -12.35 7.80 -8.37
N GLU A 78 -13.27 8.58 -8.93
CA GLU A 78 -13.02 9.97 -9.22
C GLU A 78 -11.79 10.09 -10.13
N GLU A 79 -11.21 11.28 -10.29
CA GLU A 79 -10.08 11.43 -11.21
C GLU A 79 -8.73 11.09 -10.60
N THR A 80 -8.61 11.18 -9.28
CA THR A 80 -7.30 11.12 -8.62
C THR A 80 -7.09 9.91 -7.71
N PHE A 81 -8.13 9.10 -7.48
CA PHE A 81 -8.05 7.99 -6.54
C PHE A 81 -8.03 6.63 -7.23
N ALA A 82 -7.24 5.72 -6.68
CA ALA A 82 -7.25 4.31 -7.04
C ALA A 82 -7.51 3.47 -5.79
N LEU A 83 -8.37 2.48 -5.92
CA LEU A 83 -8.55 1.43 -4.93
C LEU A 83 -7.84 0.20 -5.47
N VAL A 84 -6.80 -0.24 -4.77
CA VAL A 84 -5.95 -1.35 -5.20
C VAL A 84 -6.25 -2.54 -4.30
N HIS A 85 -6.96 -3.50 -4.86
CA HIS A 85 -7.34 -4.71 -4.13
C HIS A 85 -6.22 -5.72 -4.21
N VAL A 86 -5.71 -6.13 -3.06
CA VAL A 86 -4.53 -7.00 -2.97
C VAL A 86 -4.78 -8.16 -2.03
N PHE A 87 -3.97 -9.20 -2.21
CA PHE A 87 -3.80 -10.27 -1.23
C PHE A 87 -2.38 -10.21 -0.71
N GLN A 88 -2.22 -10.20 0.59
CA GLN A 88 -0.91 -10.18 1.22
C GLN A 88 -0.59 -11.55 1.80
N ASP A 89 0.53 -12.10 1.36
CA ASP A 89 1.09 -13.34 1.89
C ASP A 89 2.11 -12.96 2.97
N LEU A 90 1.76 -13.20 4.21
CA LEU A 90 2.54 -12.78 5.36
C LEU A 90 3.06 -14.00 6.12
N VAL A 91 4.22 -13.83 6.77
CA VAL A 91 4.74 -14.84 7.72
C VAL A 91 5.06 -14.09 9.00
N GLY A 92 4.49 -14.53 10.12
CA GLY A 92 4.71 -13.89 11.41
C GLY A 92 6.17 -13.95 11.84
N ALA A 93 6.71 -12.82 12.29
CA ALA A 93 8.04 -12.77 12.87
C ALA A 93 8.02 -13.52 14.21
N GLY A 94 8.96 -14.38 14.43
CA GLY A 94 9.02 -15.17 15.66
C GLY A 94 8.16 -16.43 15.64
N SER A 95 6.91 -16.38 15.15
CA SER A 95 6.04 -17.55 15.08
C SER A 95 6.30 -18.40 13.85
N GLY A 96 6.72 -17.79 12.73
CA GLY A 96 6.89 -18.47 11.45
C GLY A 96 5.57 -18.91 10.81
N VAL A 97 4.42 -18.47 11.35
CA VAL A 97 3.11 -18.90 10.86
C VAL A 97 2.71 -18.09 9.62
N PRO A 98 2.37 -18.78 8.52
CA PRO A 98 1.86 -18.07 7.35
C PRO A 98 0.44 -17.53 7.58
N VAL A 99 0.21 -16.30 7.17
CA VAL A 99 -1.09 -15.62 7.27
C VAL A 99 -1.39 -14.95 5.94
N GLY A 100 -2.55 -15.25 5.37
CA GLY A 100 -3.03 -14.54 4.19
C GLY A 100 -4.12 -13.56 4.57
N MET A 101 -4.09 -12.36 3.98
CA MET A 101 -5.17 -11.40 4.19
C MET A 101 -5.43 -10.59 2.92
N GLU A 102 -6.69 -10.29 2.70
CA GLU A 102 -7.10 -9.38 1.64
C GLU A 102 -7.17 -7.97 2.21
N ASN A 103 -6.58 -7.02 1.50
CA ASN A 103 -6.62 -5.61 1.88
C ASN A 103 -6.94 -4.76 0.66
N THR A 104 -7.34 -3.52 0.91
CA THR A 104 -7.56 -2.51 -0.13
C THR A 104 -6.67 -1.31 0.18
N PHE A 105 -5.80 -0.98 -0.75
CA PHE A 105 -4.98 0.23 -0.64
C PHE A 105 -5.73 1.38 -1.29
N LEU A 106 -5.82 2.50 -0.59
CA LEU A 106 -6.34 3.74 -1.14
C LEU A 106 -5.15 4.60 -1.54
N ILE A 107 -5.07 4.94 -2.82
CA ILE A 107 -3.99 5.76 -3.35
C ILE A 107 -4.58 6.98 -4.01
N LYS A 108 -4.13 8.16 -3.61
CA LYS A 108 -4.40 9.41 -4.30
C LYS A 108 -3.16 9.80 -5.09
N PHE A 109 -3.35 10.11 -6.36
CA PHE A 109 -2.26 10.51 -7.24
C PHE A 109 -2.16 12.02 -7.35
N GLU A 110 -0.93 12.51 -7.42
CA GLU A 110 -0.60 13.84 -7.91
C GLU A 110 0.44 13.64 -9.01
N GLY A 111 0.01 13.84 -10.26
CA GLY A 111 0.83 13.44 -11.39
C GLY A 111 1.04 11.93 -11.40
N ASP A 112 2.28 11.52 -11.49
CA ASP A 112 2.68 10.11 -11.53
C ASP A 112 3.04 9.54 -10.16
N GLN A 113 2.82 10.30 -9.09
CA GLN A 113 3.24 9.92 -7.75
C GLN A 113 2.05 9.82 -6.79
N ALA A 114 2.18 8.91 -5.84
CA ALA A 114 1.20 8.76 -4.77
C ALA A 114 1.43 9.83 -3.70
N ILE A 115 0.45 10.71 -3.50
CA ILE A 115 0.50 11.74 -2.46
C ILE A 115 -0.24 11.31 -1.20
N ARG A 116 -1.08 10.28 -1.30
CA ARG A 116 -1.78 9.69 -0.17
C ARG A 116 -1.79 8.18 -0.37
N PHE A 117 -1.44 7.43 0.67
CA PHE A 117 -1.44 5.98 0.66
C PHE A 117 -2.05 5.47 1.95
N GLU A 118 -3.09 4.65 1.86
CA GLU A 118 -3.73 4.07 3.04
C GLU A 118 -3.95 2.58 2.86
N ILE A 119 -3.79 1.85 3.95
CA ILE A 119 -4.07 0.42 4.00
C ILE A 119 -5.38 0.23 4.74
N HIS A 120 -6.36 -0.35 4.07
CA HIS A 120 -7.68 -0.65 4.61
C HIS A 120 -7.94 -2.14 4.57
N THR A 121 -8.82 -2.63 5.46
CA THR A 121 -9.18 -4.04 5.53
C THR A 121 -10.10 -4.48 4.40
N ASP A 122 -10.88 -3.55 3.84
CA ASP A 122 -11.82 -3.84 2.76
C ASP A 122 -12.15 -2.58 1.95
N ARG A 123 -12.92 -2.79 0.89
CA ARG A 123 -13.33 -1.71 -0.01
C ARG A 123 -14.20 -0.67 0.70
N GLU A 124 -15.10 -1.11 1.55
CA GLU A 124 -16.03 -0.22 2.26
C GLU A 124 -15.29 0.78 3.12
N SER A 125 -14.29 0.33 3.87
CA SER A 125 -13.45 1.18 4.69
C SER A 125 -12.68 2.21 3.83
N ALA A 126 -12.14 1.76 2.70
CA ALA A 126 -11.40 2.65 1.79
C ALA A 126 -12.32 3.71 1.17
N VAL A 127 -13.51 3.33 0.74
CA VAL A 127 -14.49 4.27 0.16
C VAL A 127 -14.92 5.31 1.20
N ALA A 128 -15.11 4.90 2.43
CA ALA A 128 -15.48 5.83 3.51
C ALA A 128 -14.39 6.88 3.79
N ALA A 129 -13.15 6.61 3.40
CA ALA A 129 -12.01 7.49 3.62
C ALA A 129 -11.73 8.44 2.43
N LEU A 130 -12.48 8.32 1.32
CA LEU A 130 -12.30 9.16 0.13
C LEU A 130 -12.50 10.66 0.40
#